data_ce5c773398133fbb4f768be47747551b
#
_entry.id   ce5c773398133fbb4f768be47747551b
#
_cell.length_a   1.000
_cell.length_b   1.000
_cell.length_c   1.000
_cell.angle_alpha   90.00
_cell.angle_beta   90.00
_cell.angle_gamma   90.00
#
_symmetry.space_group_name_H-M   'P 1'
#
loop_
_entity.id
_entity.type
_entity.pdbx_description
1 polymer ?
#
loop_
_entity_poly.entity_id
_entity_poly.type
_entity_poly.pdbx_seq_one_letter_code
_entity_poly.pdbx_strand_id
1 'polypeptide(L)'
;MFRTILFSLVLLLLPQTVPAQCTKKISELPAAPELLGFRLGMTKEQIKAYVPQTKFGSSDHFGVSKTTINPYFDETIDKSKFPDVRSISLELVDDTLTSIWIGFEETYKAHTADEFIKLLSQSLQVDGTWSSRSRGQQLRCTDFQLTVTTVAGGPSFRLVNTAADDLVAQRRQAKEEQDSLAEASASTESTEVPAEIVADKKSKIYYPNGCVPEKEIAGTNKTIFKTAAEAEKAGFKVAKNCH
;
A
#
# COMPACT_ATOMS: atom_id res chain seq x y z
N MET A 1 33.05 6.07 -47.52
CA MET A 1 32.19 5.15 -46.77
C MET A 1 32.54 5.25 -45.29
N PHE A 2 31.87 6.14 -44.53
CA PHE A 2 32.06 6.29 -43.07
C PHE A 2 30.98 5.46 -42.35
N ARG A 3 31.38 4.45 -41.62
CA ARG A 3 30.52 3.60 -40.80
C ARG A 3 30.44 4.21 -39.39
N THR A 4 29.35 4.89 -39.11
CA THR A 4 29.04 5.46 -37.78
C THR A 4 28.59 4.32 -36.85
N ILE A 5 29.42 3.99 -35.88
CA ILE A 5 29.09 3.04 -34.79
C ILE A 5 28.34 3.81 -33.73
N LEU A 6 27.03 3.56 -33.60
CA LEU A 6 26.19 4.04 -32.50
C LEU A 6 26.48 3.17 -31.26
N PHE A 7 27.22 3.73 -30.31
CA PHE A 7 27.36 3.15 -28.97
C PHE A 7 26.10 3.46 -28.16
N SER A 8 25.20 2.47 -28.02
CA SER A 8 24.07 2.51 -27.10
C SER A 8 24.59 2.43 -25.66
N LEU A 9 24.61 3.58 -24.95
CA LEU A 9 24.92 3.66 -23.55
C LEU A 9 23.73 3.16 -22.73
N VAL A 10 23.73 1.88 -22.37
CA VAL A 10 22.75 1.31 -21.43
C VAL A 10 23.10 1.80 -20.03
N LEU A 11 22.40 2.82 -19.57
CA LEU A 11 22.53 3.34 -18.20
C LEU A 11 21.90 2.31 -17.23
N LEU A 12 22.72 1.45 -16.64
CA LEU A 12 22.32 0.55 -15.56
C LEU A 12 21.94 1.40 -14.33
N LEU A 13 20.64 1.59 -14.11
CA LEU A 13 20.09 2.12 -12.87
C LEU A 13 20.28 1.07 -11.76
N LEU A 14 21.46 1.09 -11.13
CA LEU A 14 21.67 0.31 -9.91
C LEU A 14 20.84 0.93 -8.79
N PRO A 15 20.07 0.15 -8.03
CA PRO A 15 19.36 0.65 -6.86
C PRO A 15 20.40 1.24 -5.89
N GLN A 16 20.34 2.54 -5.66
CA GLN A 16 21.17 3.20 -4.67
C GLN A 16 20.68 2.82 -3.27
N THR A 17 21.28 1.83 -2.67
CA THR A 17 21.06 1.53 -1.25
C THR A 17 21.63 2.69 -0.44
N VAL A 18 20.77 3.48 0.20
CA VAL A 18 21.20 4.53 1.13
C VAL A 18 21.91 3.82 2.29
N PRO A 19 23.19 4.10 2.54
CA PRO A 19 23.93 3.43 3.62
C PRO A 19 23.25 3.72 4.97
N ALA A 20 23.25 2.73 5.86
CA ALA A 20 22.79 2.92 7.22
C ALA A 20 23.64 3.97 7.93
N GLN A 21 22.99 4.86 8.67
CA GLN A 21 23.63 5.93 9.45
C GLN A 21 24.14 5.44 10.80
N CYS A 22 23.65 4.28 11.27
CA CYS A 22 24.17 3.56 12.42
C CYS A 22 24.12 2.04 12.18
N THR A 23 24.97 1.28 12.91
CA THR A 23 25.11 -0.16 12.75
C THR A 23 24.26 -0.99 13.71
N LYS A 24 23.55 -0.34 14.64
CA LYS A 24 22.73 -1.01 15.66
C LYS A 24 21.56 -1.77 15.07
N LYS A 25 21.17 -2.87 15.72
CA LYS A 25 20.01 -3.70 15.35
C LYS A 25 18.91 -3.60 16.40
N ILE A 26 17.66 -3.94 16.02
CA ILE A 26 16.51 -4.01 16.93
C ILE A 26 16.79 -4.88 18.15
N SER A 27 17.43 -6.03 17.95
CA SER A 27 17.78 -6.98 19.03
C SER A 27 18.76 -6.43 20.06
N GLU A 28 19.44 -5.34 19.73
CA GLU A 28 20.45 -4.67 20.59
C GLU A 28 19.89 -3.44 21.30
N LEU A 29 18.63 -3.07 21.01
CA LEU A 29 17.99 -1.93 21.65
C LEU A 29 17.70 -2.25 23.13
N PRO A 30 18.12 -1.40 24.07
CA PRO A 30 17.79 -1.57 25.47
C PRO A 30 16.31 -1.27 25.75
N ALA A 31 15.85 -1.64 26.91
CA ALA A 31 14.58 -1.15 27.44
C ALA A 31 14.74 0.33 27.78
N ALA A 32 14.21 1.21 26.92
CA ALA A 32 14.29 2.65 27.09
C ALA A 32 12.99 3.19 27.71
N PRO A 33 13.06 4.14 28.66
CA PRO A 33 11.88 4.74 29.26
C PRO A 33 10.94 5.39 28.24
N GLU A 34 11.49 5.97 27.18
CA GLU A 34 10.72 6.63 26.12
C GLU A 34 9.88 5.65 25.30
N LEU A 35 10.22 4.36 25.32
CA LEU A 35 9.41 3.30 24.66
C LEU A 35 8.25 2.84 25.55
N LEU A 36 8.15 3.30 26.79
CA LEU A 36 7.03 3.02 27.70
C LEU A 36 6.70 1.52 27.84
N GLY A 37 7.72 0.67 27.85
CA GLY A 37 7.57 -0.78 27.94
C GLY A 37 7.27 -1.50 26.63
N PHE A 38 7.00 -0.79 25.54
CA PHE A 38 6.84 -1.39 24.21
C PHE A 38 8.19 -1.72 23.57
N ARG A 39 8.23 -2.79 22.78
CA ARG A 39 9.41 -3.20 22.00
C ARG A 39 8.96 -3.77 20.67
N LEU A 40 9.67 -3.46 19.61
CA LEU A 40 9.46 -4.13 18.32
C LEU A 40 9.60 -5.65 18.49
N GLY A 41 8.75 -6.41 17.80
CA GLY A 41 8.68 -7.85 17.94
C GLY A 41 7.71 -8.36 19.03
N MET A 42 7.10 -7.50 19.84
CA MET A 42 6.03 -7.92 20.77
C MET A 42 4.83 -8.46 19.99
N THR A 43 4.23 -9.54 20.51
CA THR A 43 2.96 -10.04 19.94
C THR A 43 1.76 -9.24 20.45
N LYS A 44 0.63 -9.39 19.76
CA LYS A 44 -0.66 -8.79 20.16
C LYS A 44 -1.06 -9.17 21.59
N GLU A 45 -0.80 -10.42 22.00
CA GLU A 45 -1.07 -10.93 23.34
C GLU A 45 -0.18 -10.27 24.40
N GLN A 46 1.10 -10.08 24.08
CA GLN A 46 2.03 -9.40 24.98
C GLN A 46 1.64 -7.93 25.20
N ILE A 47 1.21 -7.25 24.13
CA ILE A 47 0.70 -5.87 24.23
C ILE A 47 -0.57 -5.84 25.07
N LYS A 48 -1.52 -6.76 24.86
CA LYS A 48 -2.74 -6.88 25.69
C LYS A 48 -2.45 -7.20 27.16
N ALA A 49 -1.46 -8.03 27.40
CA ALA A 49 -1.04 -8.33 28.78
C ALA A 49 -0.47 -7.09 29.49
N TYR A 50 0.20 -6.20 28.74
CA TYR A 50 0.76 -4.96 29.27
C TYR A 50 -0.29 -3.84 29.42
N VAL A 51 -1.17 -3.69 28.40
CA VAL A 51 -2.28 -2.71 28.38
C VAL A 51 -3.56 -3.46 27.99
N PRO A 52 -4.30 -4.02 28.98
CA PRO A 52 -5.48 -4.86 28.73
C PRO A 52 -6.60 -4.17 27.93
N GLN A 53 -6.68 -2.85 28.04
CA GLN A 53 -7.69 -2.02 27.37
C GLN A 53 -7.44 -1.88 25.85
N THR A 54 -6.27 -2.31 25.37
CA THR A 54 -5.91 -2.16 23.96
C THR A 54 -6.89 -2.91 23.04
N LYS A 55 -7.49 -2.16 22.11
CA LYS A 55 -8.36 -2.69 21.05
C LYS A 55 -7.63 -2.66 19.72
N PHE A 56 -7.41 -3.83 19.15
CA PHE A 56 -6.79 -3.93 17.83
C PHE A 56 -7.86 -3.90 16.74
N GLY A 57 -7.58 -3.16 15.67
CA GLY A 57 -8.33 -3.28 14.42
C GLY A 57 -8.12 -4.66 13.77
N SER A 58 -8.99 -5.01 12.83
CA SER A 58 -8.77 -6.17 11.96
C SER A 58 -7.52 -5.94 11.11
N SER A 59 -6.80 -7.03 10.80
CA SER A 59 -5.71 -6.97 9.84
C SER A 59 -6.27 -6.72 8.44
N ASP A 60 -5.59 -5.89 7.68
CA ASP A 60 -5.87 -5.68 6.26
C ASP A 60 -5.34 -6.83 5.39
N HIS A 61 -5.53 -6.71 4.08
CA HIS A 61 -5.06 -7.71 3.10
C HIS A 61 -3.54 -7.90 3.07
N PHE A 62 -2.80 -6.98 3.67
CA PHE A 62 -1.34 -7.01 3.74
C PHE A 62 -0.83 -7.53 5.08
N GLY A 63 -1.75 -7.96 5.97
CA GLY A 63 -1.44 -8.43 7.32
C GLY A 63 -1.22 -7.30 8.33
N VAL A 64 -1.53 -6.05 7.96
CA VAL A 64 -1.31 -4.88 8.83
C VAL A 64 -2.52 -4.66 9.71
N SER A 65 -2.30 -4.56 11.02
CA SER A 65 -3.30 -4.11 11.99
C SER A 65 -2.74 -2.95 12.80
N LYS A 66 -3.61 -2.06 13.26
CA LYS A 66 -3.24 -0.86 14.02
C LYS A 66 -4.06 -0.75 15.29
N THR A 67 -3.44 -0.12 16.30
CA THR A 67 -4.13 0.30 17.50
C THR A 67 -3.60 1.64 17.99
N THR A 68 -4.45 2.38 18.67
CA THR A 68 -4.09 3.64 19.32
C THR A 68 -4.43 3.55 20.80
N ILE A 69 -3.52 4.00 21.64
CA ILE A 69 -3.66 4.12 23.08
C ILE A 69 -3.58 5.61 23.40
N ASN A 70 -4.66 6.15 23.97
CA ASN A 70 -4.76 7.57 24.31
C ASN A 70 -4.94 7.73 25.83
N PRO A 71 -3.87 7.72 26.62
CA PRO A 71 -3.97 7.77 28.09
C PRO A 71 -4.69 9.01 28.58
N TYR A 72 -4.66 10.10 27.81
CA TYR A 72 -5.34 11.35 28.16
C TYR A 72 -6.87 11.23 28.11
N PHE A 73 -7.40 10.56 27.08
CA PHE A 73 -8.84 10.48 26.80
C PHE A 73 -9.50 9.21 27.34
N ASP A 74 -8.75 8.13 27.58
CA ASP A 74 -9.29 6.86 28.05
C ASP A 74 -9.03 6.71 29.58
N GLU A 75 -10.07 6.93 30.36
CA GLU A 75 -10.01 6.86 31.82
C GLU A 75 -9.77 5.43 32.35
N THR A 76 -9.96 4.41 31.52
CA THR A 76 -9.70 3.02 31.90
C THR A 76 -8.22 2.66 31.87
N ILE A 77 -7.40 3.50 31.25
CA ILE A 77 -5.95 3.30 31.16
C ILE A 77 -5.27 3.87 32.40
N ASP A 78 -4.39 3.08 32.99
CA ASP A 78 -3.53 3.53 34.07
C ASP A 78 -2.53 4.58 33.57
N LYS A 79 -2.85 5.86 33.80
CA LYS A 79 -2.05 7.01 33.38
C LYS A 79 -0.66 7.04 33.97
N SER A 80 -0.46 6.42 35.14
CA SER A 80 0.85 6.38 35.80
C SER A 80 1.91 5.63 34.99
N LYS A 81 1.49 4.74 34.12
CA LYS A 81 2.37 4.03 33.16
C LYS A 81 2.81 4.89 31.97
N PHE A 82 2.12 6.00 31.73
CA PHE A 82 2.30 6.82 30.53
C PHE A 82 2.42 8.32 30.89
N PRO A 83 3.39 8.70 31.73
CA PRO A 83 3.56 10.10 32.12
C PRO A 83 3.90 10.96 30.91
N ASP A 84 3.27 12.13 30.82
CA ASP A 84 3.45 13.12 29.75
C ASP A 84 3.20 12.58 28.33
N VAL A 85 2.43 11.50 28.20
CA VAL A 85 2.09 10.89 26.90
C VAL A 85 0.71 11.33 26.44
N ARG A 86 0.66 11.92 25.26
CA ARG A 86 -0.60 12.28 24.62
C ARG A 86 -1.23 11.10 23.91
N SER A 87 -0.46 10.38 23.10
CA SER A 87 -0.97 9.26 22.31
C SER A 87 0.15 8.31 21.91
N ILE A 88 -0.20 7.03 21.78
CA ILE A 88 0.66 5.96 21.30
C ILE A 88 -0.06 5.30 20.13
N SER A 89 0.61 5.15 18.99
CA SER A 89 0.11 4.37 17.85
C SER A 89 1.04 3.19 17.62
N LEU A 90 0.45 2.01 17.59
CA LEU A 90 1.15 0.75 17.36
C LEU A 90 0.66 0.15 16.04
N GLU A 91 1.60 -0.29 15.20
CA GLU A 91 1.30 -1.00 13.97
C GLU A 91 1.93 -2.39 14.01
N LEU A 92 1.13 -3.39 13.73
CA LEU A 92 1.54 -4.79 13.71
C LEU A 92 1.45 -5.33 12.29
N VAL A 93 2.41 -6.17 11.93
CA VAL A 93 2.38 -6.98 10.72
C VAL A 93 2.37 -8.44 11.15
N ASP A 94 1.39 -9.20 10.66
CA ASP A 94 1.17 -10.60 11.04
C ASP A 94 1.19 -10.79 12.58
N ASP A 95 0.42 -9.94 13.28
CA ASP A 95 0.27 -9.90 14.74
C ASP A 95 1.55 -9.60 15.56
N THR A 96 2.62 -9.16 14.88
CA THR A 96 3.90 -8.76 15.50
C THR A 96 4.11 -7.26 15.39
N LEU A 97 4.48 -6.58 16.48
CA LEU A 97 4.70 -5.14 16.55
C LEU A 97 5.91 -4.72 15.71
N THR A 98 5.66 -3.92 14.69
CA THR A 98 6.67 -3.48 13.72
C THR A 98 6.87 -1.97 13.70
N SER A 99 5.91 -1.19 14.23
CA SER A 99 6.04 0.25 14.33
C SER A 99 5.44 0.76 15.64
N ILE A 100 6.19 1.64 16.30
CA ILE A 100 5.81 2.33 17.53
C ILE A 100 5.91 3.83 17.23
N TRP A 101 4.82 4.55 17.37
CA TRP A 101 4.81 6.01 17.39
C TRP A 101 4.31 6.49 18.75
N ILE A 102 5.03 7.42 19.37
CA ILE A 102 4.66 8.02 20.64
C ILE A 102 4.74 9.54 20.52
N GLY A 103 3.65 10.21 20.84
CA GLY A 103 3.57 11.65 20.96
C GLY A 103 3.45 12.06 22.42
N PHE A 104 4.31 12.97 22.84
CA PHE A 104 4.33 13.51 24.20
C PHE A 104 3.63 14.86 24.28
N GLU A 105 3.27 15.26 25.49
CA GLU A 105 2.70 16.57 25.79
C GLU A 105 3.79 17.67 25.71
N GLU A 106 3.37 18.94 25.61
CA GLU A 106 4.27 20.10 25.66
C GLU A 106 5.08 20.17 26.97
N THR A 107 4.55 19.60 28.04
CA THR A 107 5.19 19.54 29.37
C THR A 107 6.31 18.53 29.48
N TYR A 108 6.53 17.71 28.42
CA TYR A 108 7.60 16.73 28.43
C TYR A 108 8.97 17.39 28.61
N LYS A 109 9.87 16.74 29.33
CA LYS A 109 11.20 17.24 29.73
C LYS A 109 12.13 17.72 28.61
N ALA A 110 11.86 17.34 27.35
CA ALA A 110 12.59 17.83 26.17
C ALA A 110 11.64 18.70 25.33
N HIS A 111 11.97 19.99 25.19
CA HIS A 111 11.11 20.97 24.55
C HIS A 111 11.45 21.20 23.06
N THR A 112 12.64 20.81 22.64
CA THR A 112 13.08 20.91 21.24
C THR A 112 13.31 19.52 20.64
N ALA A 113 13.29 19.44 19.31
CA ALA A 113 13.61 18.20 18.62
C ALA A 113 15.05 17.73 18.92
N ASP A 114 15.99 18.67 19.02
CA ASP A 114 17.41 18.35 19.27
C ASP A 114 17.63 17.83 20.72
N GLU A 115 16.97 18.41 21.70
CA GLU A 115 16.98 17.89 23.07
C GLU A 115 16.39 16.48 23.14
N PHE A 116 15.27 16.26 22.44
CA PHE A 116 14.61 14.97 22.41
C PHE A 116 15.45 13.91 21.68
N ILE A 117 16.09 14.27 20.56
CA ILE A 117 17.04 13.41 19.84
C ILE A 117 18.18 12.98 20.74
N LYS A 118 18.79 13.94 21.45
CA LYS A 118 19.89 13.64 22.38
C LYS A 118 19.44 12.65 23.47
N LEU A 119 18.29 12.88 24.07
CA LEU A 119 17.73 12.03 25.11
C LEU A 119 17.42 10.62 24.57
N LEU A 120 16.74 10.54 23.41
CA LEU A 120 16.36 9.29 22.78
C LEU A 120 17.59 8.49 22.32
N SER A 121 18.60 9.16 21.77
CA SER A 121 19.85 8.52 21.34
C SER A 121 20.61 7.93 22.53
N GLN A 122 20.66 8.64 23.65
CA GLN A 122 21.28 8.15 24.89
C GLN A 122 20.51 6.95 25.47
N SER A 123 19.20 7.05 25.54
CA SER A 123 18.30 6.04 26.09
C SER A 123 18.30 4.75 25.29
N LEU A 124 18.30 4.84 23.97
CA LEU A 124 18.36 3.70 23.04
C LEU A 124 19.80 3.25 22.76
N GLN A 125 20.80 3.98 23.26
CA GLN A 125 22.21 3.71 23.00
C GLN A 125 22.51 3.63 21.49
N VAL A 126 21.94 4.55 20.72
CA VAL A 126 22.17 4.64 19.28
C VAL A 126 23.14 5.79 18.97
N ASP A 127 24.20 5.44 18.25
CA ASP A 127 25.18 6.39 17.73
C ASP A 127 24.95 6.54 16.23
N GLY A 128 24.95 7.77 15.75
CA GLY A 128 24.80 8.01 14.32
C GLY A 128 24.46 9.45 13.98
N THR A 129 24.55 9.76 12.70
CA THR A 129 24.24 11.09 12.19
C THR A 129 22.77 11.17 11.80
N TRP A 130 22.02 11.96 12.54
CA TRP A 130 20.65 12.28 12.18
C TRP A 130 20.60 13.18 10.94
N SER A 131 19.70 12.87 10.02
CA SER A 131 19.50 13.63 8.80
C SER A 131 18.16 14.37 8.83
N SER A 132 18.18 15.62 8.41
CA SER A 132 16.95 16.41 8.24
C SER A 132 16.14 15.90 7.04
N ARG A 133 14.86 15.71 7.22
CA ARG A 133 13.89 15.31 6.20
C ARG A 133 12.65 16.19 6.29
N SER A 134 11.82 16.17 5.26
CA SER A 134 10.56 16.94 5.23
C SER A 134 9.61 16.64 6.41
N ARG A 135 9.75 15.49 7.05
CA ARG A 135 8.92 15.03 8.17
C ARG A 135 9.67 14.99 9.51
N GLY A 136 10.78 15.70 9.67
CA GLY A 136 11.55 15.75 10.90
C GLY A 136 12.98 15.25 10.75
N GLN A 137 13.61 14.92 11.88
CA GLN A 137 14.96 14.36 11.94
C GLN A 137 14.88 12.83 11.92
N GLN A 138 15.74 12.20 11.14
CA GLN A 138 15.72 10.76 10.90
C GLN A 138 17.09 10.13 11.13
N LEU A 139 17.10 8.97 11.81
CA LEU A 139 18.26 8.10 11.95
C LEU A 139 17.91 6.74 11.36
N ARG A 140 18.70 6.27 10.40
CA ARG A 140 18.54 4.93 9.81
C ARG A 140 19.64 4.01 10.31
N CYS A 141 19.24 2.92 10.96
CA CYS A 141 20.11 1.87 11.45
C CYS A 141 20.02 0.60 10.59
N THR A 142 20.62 -0.51 11.03
CA THR A 142 20.71 -1.72 10.22
C THR A 142 19.36 -2.29 9.79
N ASP A 143 18.41 -2.43 10.73
CA ASP A 143 17.11 -3.05 10.51
C ASP A 143 15.94 -2.23 11.09
N PHE A 144 16.22 -0.99 11.53
CA PHE A 144 15.20 -0.07 12.00
C PHE A 144 15.49 1.38 11.61
N GLN A 145 14.47 2.19 11.73
CA GLN A 145 14.52 3.62 11.52
C GLN A 145 13.85 4.35 12.66
N LEU A 146 14.48 5.42 13.12
CA LEU A 146 13.90 6.39 14.04
C LEU A 146 13.58 7.68 13.29
N THR A 147 12.43 8.27 13.61
CA THR A 147 12.05 9.61 13.13
C THR A 147 11.56 10.42 14.30
N VAL A 148 12.11 11.60 14.51
CA VAL A 148 11.71 12.57 15.55
C VAL A 148 11.04 13.76 14.87
N THR A 149 9.89 14.16 15.40
CA THR A 149 9.17 15.35 14.97
C THR A 149 8.55 16.07 16.16
N THR A 150 8.03 17.28 15.93
CA THR A 150 7.21 18.00 16.90
C THR A 150 5.77 18.02 16.40
N VAL A 151 4.83 17.59 17.22
CA VAL A 151 3.40 17.54 16.91
C VAL A 151 2.61 18.20 18.03
N ALA A 152 1.79 19.19 17.70
CA ALA A 152 0.98 19.94 18.66
C ALA A 152 1.80 20.48 19.85
N GLY A 153 3.01 21.01 19.57
CA GLY A 153 3.90 21.60 20.56
C GLY A 153 4.78 20.62 21.34
N GLY A 154 4.45 19.35 21.39
CA GLY A 154 5.24 18.30 22.04
C GLY A 154 6.11 17.49 21.10
N PRO A 155 7.18 16.87 21.61
CA PRO A 155 8.00 15.96 20.81
C PRO A 155 7.26 14.68 20.49
N SER A 156 7.61 14.05 19.39
CA SER A 156 7.13 12.71 19.05
C SER A 156 8.22 11.93 18.34
N PHE A 157 8.18 10.62 18.45
CA PHE A 157 9.05 9.78 17.65
C PHE A 157 8.29 8.59 17.06
N ARG A 158 8.87 8.07 16.00
CA ARG A 158 8.45 6.80 15.38
C ARG A 158 9.68 5.88 15.29
N LEU A 159 9.53 4.67 15.79
CA LEU A 159 10.49 3.57 15.65
C LEU A 159 9.85 2.50 14.76
N VAL A 160 10.54 2.11 13.68
CA VAL A 160 9.99 1.22 12.64
C VAL A 160 11.00 0.12 12.33
N ASN A 161 10.53 -1.12 12.23
CA ASN A 161 11.27 -2.24 11.64
C ASN A 161 11.24 -2.09 10.11
N THR A 162 12.40 -1.81 9.50
CA THR A 162 12.48 -1.56 8.05
C THR A 162 12.20 -2.81 7.23
N ALA A 163 12.57 -4.00 7.69
CA ALA A 163 12.27 -5.23 6.98
C ALA A 163 10.76 -5.53 6.92
N ALA A 164 10.02 -5.16 7.97
CA ALA A 164 8.56 -5.29 7.98
C ALA A 164 7.89 -4.28 7.04
N ASP A 165 8.39 -3.05 6.98
CA ASP A 165 7.91 -2.04 6.02
C ASP A 165 8.15 -2.51 4.58
N ASP A 166 9.34 -3.05 4.28
CA ASP A 166 9.68 -3.61 2.98
C ASP A 166 8.78 -4.80 2.61
N LEU A 167 8.46 -5.69 3.58
CA LEU A 167 7.54 -6.79 3.37
C LEU A 167 6.14 -6.31 2.99
N VAL A 168 5.62 -5.30 3.70
CA VAL A 168 4.30 -4.72 3.39
C VAL A 168 4.31 -4.05 2.02
N ALA A 169 5.39 -3.34 1.66
CA ALA A 169 5.55 -2.74 0.34
C ALA A 169 5.55 -3.79 -0.78
N GLN A 170 6.26 -4.90 -0.60
CA GLN A 170 6.27 -6.03 -1.55
C GLN A 170 4.87 -6.66 -1.71
N ARG A 171 4.13 -6.86 -0.60
CA ARG A 171 2.76 -7.40 -0.66
C ARG A 171 1.81 -6.48 -1.42
N ARG A 172 1.95 -5.16 -1.25
CA ARG A 172 1.16 -4.15 -1.99
C ARG A 172 1.47 -4.20 -3.49
N GLN A 173 2.76 -4.19 -3.83
CA GLN A 173 3.18 -4.28 -5.23
C GLN A 173 2.68 -5.56 -5.90
N ALA A 174 2.81 -6.72 -5.24
CA ALA A 174 2.32 -7.99 -5.78
C ALA A 174 0.80 -7.97 -6.02
N LYS A 175 0.04 -7.32 -5.12
CA LYS A 175 -1.39 -7.16 -5.34
C LYS A 175 -1.72 -6.24 -6.50
N GLU A 176 -1.04 -5.10 -6.62
CA GLU A 176 -1.23 -4.16 -7.75
C GLU A 176 -0.92 -4.83 -9.09
N GLU A 177 0.14 -5.63 -9.16
CA GLU A 177 0.48 -6.42 -10.35
C GLU A 177 -0.62 -7.45 -10.68
N GLN A 178 -1.14 -8.15 -9.66
CA GLN A 178 -2.23 -9.11 -9.83
C GLN A 178 -3.53 -8.45 -10.31
N ASP A 179 -3.90 -7.31 -9.73
CA ASP A 179 -5.09 -6.56 -10.10
C ASP A 179 -4.97 -6.04 -11.54
N SER A 180 -3.79 -5.53 -11.93
CA SER A 180 -3.50 -5.08 -13.31
C SER A 180 -3.62 -6.21 -14.35
N LEU A 181 -3.13 -7.41 -14.01
CA LEU A 181 -3.25 -8.60 -14.87
C LEU A 181 -4.71 -9.06 -14.98
N ALA A 182 -5.48 -8.98 -13.90
CA ALA A 182 -6.90 -9.32 -13.90
C ALA A 182 -7.71 -8.34 -14.77
N GLU A 183 -7.42 -7.04 -14.68
CA GLU A 183 -8.05 -6.02 -15.52
C GLU A 183 -7.68 -6.20 -17.01
N ALA A 184 -6.42 -6.48 -17.31
CA ALA A 184 -5.96 -6.76 -18.68
C ALA A 184 -6.64 -8.02 -19.25
N SER A 185 -6.82 -9.06 -18.46
CA SER A 185 -7.54 -10.27 -18.85
C SER A 185 -9.03 -10.02 -19.06
N ALA A 186 -9.67 -9.26 -18.18
CA ALA A 186 -11.08 -8.89 -18.32
C ALA A 186 -11.34 -7.99 -19.54
N SER A 187 -10.40 -7.11 -19.87
CA SER A 187 -10.50 -6.25 -21.06
C SER A 187 -10.31 -7.04 -22.36
N THR A 188 -9.58 -8.15 -22.33
CA THR A 188 -9.41 -9.03 -23.47
C THR A 188 -10.65 -9.90 -23.71
N GLU A 189 -11.36 -10.27 -22.66
CA GLU A 189 -12.61 -11.05 -22.73
C GLU A 189 -13.84 -10.17 -23.07
N SER A 190 -13.75 -8.85 -22.84
CA SER A 190 -14.82 -7.87 -23.08
C SER A 190 -14.86 -7.33 -24.51
N THR A 191 -14.02 -7.78 -25.45
CA THR A 191 -14.03 -7.28 -26.83
C THR A 191 -14.94 -8.10 -27.79
N GLU A 192 -15.69 -9.08 -27.28
CA GLU A 192 -16.90 -9.52 -27.95
C GLU A 192 -18.12 -8.76 -27.39
N VAL A 193 -18.27 -7.51 -27.80
CA VAL A 193 -19.61 -6.91 -27.87
C VAL A 193 -20.45 -7.92 -28.66
N PRO A 194 -21.56 -8.45 -28.14
CA PRO A 194 -22.45 -9.29 -28.94
C PRO A 194 -22.88 -8.44 -30.13
N ALA A 195 -22.24 -8.64 -31.25
CA ALA A 195 -22.57 -7.93 -32.46
C ALA A 195 -23.98 -8.36 -32.85
N GLU A 196 -24.97 -7.51 -32.56
CA GLU A 196 -26.33 -7.73 -33.01
C GLU A 196 -26.34 -7.88 -34.51
N ILE A 197 -26.49 -9.12 -34.97
CA ILE A 197 -26.55 -9.44 -36.40
C ILE A 197 -27.94 -9.15 -36.90
N VAL A 198 -28.04 -8.13 -37.73
CA VAL A 198 -29.31 -7.72 -38.37
C VAL A 198 -29.60 -8.64 -39.56
N ALA A 199 -30.81 -9.13 -39.65
CA ALA A 199 -31.24 -9.97 -40.75
C ALA A 199 -32.61 -9.54 -41.34
N ASP A 200 -32.80 -9.77 -42.63
CA ASP A 200 -34.04 -9.51 -43.30
C ASP A 200 -34.82 -10.82 -43.51
N LYS A 201 -36.00 -10.94 -42.88
CA LYS A 201 -36.87 -12.12 -42.93
C LYS A 201 -37.37 -12.40 -44.36
N LYS A 202 -37.50 -11.37 -45.20
CA LYS A 202 -38.02 -11.49 -46.54
C LYS A 202 -37.00 -12.10 -47.52
N SER A 203 -35.77 -11.60 -47.46
CA SER A 203 -34.68 -12.10 -48.33
C SER A 203 -33.93 -13.31 -47.75
N LYS A 204 -34.15 -13.60 -46.45
CA LYS A 204 -33.39 -14.60 -45.69
C LYS A 204 -31.87 -14.34 -45.71
N ILE A 205 -31.48 -13.07 -45.65
CA ILE A 205 -30.08 -12.64 -45.59
C ILE A 205 -29.78 -12.01 -44.22
N TYR A 206 -28.64 -12.37 -43.62
CA TYR A 206 -28.13 -11.66 -42.46
C TYR A 206 -26.88 -10.85 -42.81
N TYR A 207 -26.67 -9.76 -42.07
CA TYR A 207 -25.60 -8.79 -42.31
C TYR A 207 -24.63 -8.89 -41.11
N PRO A 208 -23.37 -9.31 -41.33
CA PRO A 208 -22.35 -9.30 -40.26
C PRO A 208 -22.10 -7.90 -39.71
N ASN A 209 -21.49 -7.84 -38.54
CA ASN A 209 -21.19 -6.56 -37.91
C ASN A 209 -20.36 -5.65 -38.79
N GLY A 210 -20.78 -4.40 -38.97
CA GLY A 210 -20.17 -3.45 -39.93
C GLY A 210 -20.63 -3.54 -41.37
N CYS A 211 -21.49 -4.50 -41.68
CA CYS A 211 -22.09 -4.62 -43.02
C CYS A 211 -23.40 -3.80 -43.05
N VAL A 212 -23.45 -2.79 -43.91
CA VAL A 212 -24.66 -1.97 -44.12
C VAL A 212 -25.45 -2.53 -45.32
N PRO A 213 -26.75 -2.86 -45.14
CA PRO A 213 -27.57 -3.31 -46.29
C PRO A 213 -27.73 -2.18 -47.31
N GLU A 214 -27.61 -2.50 -48.62
CA GLU A 214 -27.79 -1.52 -49.70
C GLU A 214 -29.17 -0.82 -49.67
N LYS A 215 -30.17 -1.48 -49.08
CA LYS A 215 -31.53 -0.94 -48.92
C LYS A 215 -31.94 -1.07 -47.46
N GLU A 216 -32.59 -0.03 -46.92
CA GLU A 216 -33.13 -0.05 -45.58
C GLU A 216 -34.12 -1.22 -45.40
N ILE A 217 -33.88 -2.05 -44.39
CA ILE A 217 -34.75 -3.17 -44.07
C ILE A 217 -35.98 -2.62 -43.36
N ALA A 218 -37.17 -2.81 -43.95
CA ALA A 218 -38.43 -2.40 -43.32
C ALA A 218 -38.55 -3.07 -41.95
N GLY A 219 -38.93 -2.29 -40.95
CA GLY A 219 -38.96 -2.73 -39.53
C GLY A 219 -39.70 -4.06 -39.30
N THR A 220 -40.79 -4.32 -40.06
CA THR A 220 -41.56 -5.58 -40.03
C THR A 220 -40.77 -6.81 -40.49
N ASN A 221 -39.76 -6.60 -41.34
CA ASN A 221 -38.89 -7.65 -41.87
C ASN A 221 -37.56 -7.79 -41.16
N LYS A 222 -37.24 -6.83 -40.27
CA LYS A 222 -36.01 -6.86 -39.50
C LYS A 222 -36.08 -7.90 -38.38
N THR A 223 -35.03 -8.67 -38.21
CA THR A 223 -34.82 -9.55 -37.05
C THR A 223 -33.36 -9.47 -36.63
N ILE A 224 -33.10 -9.73 -35.33
CA ILE A 224 -31.77 -9.61 -34.74
C ILE A 224 -31.39 -10.97 -34.15
N PHE A 225 -30.15 -11.42 -34.43
CA PHE A 225 -29.55 -12.60 -33.84
C PHE A 225 -28.34 -12.21 -33.01
N LYS A 226 -28.04 -12.97 -31.97
CA LYS A 226 -26.85 -12.75 -31.17
C LYS A 226 -25.55 -13.19 -31.82
N THR A 227 -25.64 -14.18 -32.74
CA THR A 227 -24.47 -14.73 -33.44
C THR A 227 -24.82 -15.10 -34.89
N ALA A 228 -23.79 -15.16 -35.75
CA ALA A 228 -23.94 -15.66 -37.15
C ALA A 228 -24.46 -17.12 -37.18
N ALA A 229 -23.99 -17.94 -36.26
CA ALA A 229 -24.42 -19.34 -36.13
C ALA A 229 -25.93 -19.48 -35.85
N GLU A 230 -26.49 -18.58 -35.03
CA GLU A 230 -27.94 -18.53 -34.77
C GLU A 230 -28.73 -18.15 -36.01
N ALA A 231 -28.24 -17.16 -36.79
CA ALA A 231 -28.86 -16.74 -38.01
C ALA A 231 -28.84 -17.87 -39.09
N GLU A 232 -27.70 -18.55 -39.26
CA GLU A 232 -27.54 -19.68 -40.16
C GLU A 232 -28.44 -20.86 -39.75
N LYS A 233 -28.51 -21.19 -38.45
CA LYS A 233 -29.41 -22.22 -37.92
C LYS A 233 -30.89 -21.88 -38.17
N ALA A 234 -31.24 -20.60 -38.19
CA ALA A 234 -32.57 -20.09 -38.53
C ALA A 234 -32.82 -20.02 -40.04
N GLY A 235 -31.87 -20.48 -40.88
CA GLY A 235 -32.01 -20.58 -42.33
C GLY A 235 -31.67 -19.29 -43.06
N PHE A 236 -30.95 -18.37 -42.45
CA PHE A 236 -30.46 -17.15 -43.10
C PHE A 236 -29.09 -17.39 -43.74
N LYS A 237 -28.77 -16.66 -44.77
CA LYS A 237 -27.47 -16.71 -45.45
C LYS A 237 -26.75 -15.39 -45.30
N VAL A 238 -25.42 -15.42 -45.24
CA VAL A 238 -24.60 -14.21 -45.14
C VAL A 238 -24.76 -13.31 -46.39
N ALA A 239 -24.83 -12.02 -46.19
CA ALA A 239 -24.81 -11.04 -47.28
C ALA A 239 -23.50 -11.14 -48.07
N LYS A 240 -23.59 -11.25 -49.38
CA LYS A 240 -22.40 -11.41 -50.26
C LYS A 240 -21.72 -10.07 -50.59
N ASN A 241 -22.45 -8.96 -50.48
CA ASN A 241 -21.98 -7.61 -50.81
C ASN A 241 -22.10 -6.76 -49.58
N CYS A 242 -21.04 -6.75 -48.76
CA CYS A 242 -20.87 -5.84 -47.63
C CYS A 242 -19.86 -4.76 -48.05
N HIS A 243 -20.25 -3.51 -47.93
CA HIS A 243 -19.41 -2.33 -48.17
C HIS A 243 -19.10 -1.62 -46.86
#